data_7f116cbac3a1844bd4a6fa459a07cc1f
#
_entry.id   7f116cbac3a1844bd4a6fa459a07cc1f
#
_cell.length_a   1.000
_cell.length_b   1.000
_cell.length_c   1.000
_cell.angle_alpha   90.00
_cell.angle_beta   90.00
_cell.angle_gamma   90.00
#
_symmetry.space_group_name_H-M   'P 1'
#
loop_
_entity.id
_entity.type
_entity.pdbx_description
1 polymer ?
#
loop_
_entity_poly.entity_id
_entity_poly.type
_entity_poly.pdbx_seq_one_letter_code
_entity_poly.pdbx_strand_id
1 'polypeptide(L)'
;LFALSAGPGSFTGVRIGAATVKGLAFGKDKPCVAVSTLEALAYNLVGFEDRILCPVMNARRGQVYNALFEAHDGTLTRLTPDRALSVTALEAELRTVYAGREVMLSGDGYDLTKQAFLDLTSPIVCPGTPVALRAQSGYSVAMIGQKMYKEGRTVSDSDLKPFYLRLSQAERERLERENPGGIKM
;
A
#
# COMPACT_ATOMS: atom_id res chain seq x y z
N LEU A 1 4.88 15.02 -16.48
CA LEU A 1 4.17 14.24 -15.47
C LEU A 1 5.01 14.09 -14.21
N PHE A 2 4.39 14.31 -13.05
CA PHE A 2 4.94 13.94 -11.76
C PHE A 2 4.09 12.82 -11.13
N ALA A 3 4.74 11.76 -10.65
CA ALA A 3 4.10 10.67 -9.94
C ALA A 3 4.55 10.67 -8.48
N LEU A 4 3.60 10.56 -7.55
CA LEU A 4 3.84 10.54 -6.12
C LEU A 4 3.32 9.23 -5.53
N SER A 5 4.13 8.56 -4.69
CA SER A 5 3.61 7.57 -3.74
C SER A 5 2.80 8.31 -2.67
N ALA A 6 1.47 8.36 -2.86
CA ALA A 6 0.58 9.23 -2.09
C ALA A 6 0.11 8.62 -0.75
N GLY A 7 0.47 7.39 -0.48
CA GLY A 7 0.08 6.61 0.70
C GLY A 7 -0.57 5.27 0.32
N PRO A 8 -0.82 4.42 1.33
CA PRO A 8 -0.55 4.63 2.75
C PRO A 8 0.94 4.66 3.08
N GLY A 9 1.31 5.25 4.22
CA GLY A 9 2.70 5.35 4.64
C GLY A 9 2.91 6.25 5.85
N SER A 10 4.18 6.59 6.10
CA SER A 10 4.54 7.56 7.13
C SER A 10 3.84 8.90 6.89
N PHE A 11 3.08 9.38 7.86
CA PHE A 11 2.33 10.64 7.79
C PHE A 11 3.21 11.83 7.38
N THR A 12 4.39 11.94 7.97
CA THR A 12 5.37 12.98 7.64
C THR A 12 5.94 12.76 6.24
N GLY A 13 6.34 11.53 5.90
CA GLY A 13 6.96 11.22 4.61
C GLY A 13 6.03 11.51 3.43
N VAL A 14 4.76 11.12 3.53
CA VAL A 14 3.77 11.37 2.46
C VAL A 14 3.52 12.86 2.27
N ARG A 15 3.49 13.65 3.36
CA ARG A 15 3.35 15.11 3.29
C ARG A 15 4.55 15.79 2.67
N ILE A 16 5.77 15.39 3.05
CA ILE A 16 7.00 15.90 2.44
C ILE A 16 6.99 15.61 0.94
N GLY A 17 6.69 14.37 0.55
CA GLY A 17 6.59 13.99 -0.86
C GLY A 17 5.56 14.82 -1.62
N ALA A 18 4.37 15.00 -1.06
CA ALA A 18 3.32 15.81 -1.67
C ALA A 18 3.74 17.28 -1.83
N ALA A 19 4.32 17.88 -0.79
CA ALA A 19 4.80 19.26 -0.84
C ALA A 19 5.92 19.43 -1.90
N THR A 20 6.84 18.46 -1.98
CA THR A 20 7.93 18.48 -2.97
C THR A 20 7.36 18.42 -4.40
N VAL A 21 6.44 17.48 -4.67
CA VAL A 21 5.84 17.34 -6.01
C VAL A 21 5.04 18.58 -6.37
N LYS A 22 4.24 19.13 -5.45
CA LYS A 22 3.52 20.39 -5.64
C LYS A 22 4.46 21.54 -6.01
N GLY A 23 5.55 21.69 -5.26
CA GLY A 23 6.55 22.74 -5.54
C GLY A 23 7.23 22.57 -6.90
N LEU A 24 7.53 21.34 -7.30
CA LEU A 24 8.12 21.05 -8.62
C LEU A 24 7.16 21.27 -9.78
N ALA A 25 5.87 21.03 -9.57
CA ALA A 25 4.82 21.19 -10.58
C ALA A 25 4.30 22.62 -10.65
N PHE A 26 4.45 23.41 -9.59
CA PHE A 26 3.91 24.75 -9.45
C PHE A 26 4.27 25.66 -10.64
N GLY A 27 3.27 26.30 -11.23
CA GLY A 27 3.42 27.22 -12.36
C GLY A 27 3.93 26.60 -13.66
N LYS A 28 3.90 25.26 -13.79
CA LYS A 28 4.41 24.55 -14.98
C LYS A 28 3.36 23.76 -15.74
N ASP A 29 2.11 23.82 -15.32
CA ASP A 29 0.98 23.05 -15.89
C ASP A 29 1.30 21.56 -16.10
N LYS A 30 2.11 21.00 -15.20
CA LYS A 30 2.50 19.58 -15.28
C LYS A 30 1.47 18.73 -14.54
N PRO A 31 0.87 17.73 -15.24
CA PRO A 31 -0.05 16.81 -14.57
C PRO A 31 0.65 16.03 -13.46
N CYS A 32 -0.09 15.79 -12.39
CA CYS A 32 0.35 14.99 -11.24
C CYS A 32 -0.51 13.72 -11.12
N VAL A 33 0.05 12.66 -10.60
CA VAL A 33 -0.67 11.44 -10.24
C VAL A 33 -0.33 11.01 -8.82
N ALA A 34 -1.36 10.61 -8.08
CA ALA A 34 -1.25 10.06 -6.74
C ALA A 34 -1.32 8.52 -6.82
N VAL A 35 -0.19 7.86 -6.69
CA VAL A 35 -0.08 6.39 -6.76
C VAL A 35 -0.22 5.78 -5.38
N SER A 36 -1.00 4.69 -5.25
CA SER A 36 -1.03 3.89 -4.02
C SER A 36 0.34 3.28 -3.76
N THR A 37 0.84 3.45 -2.53
CA THR A 37 2.11 2.83 -2.10
C THR A 37 2.03 1.31 -2.16
N LEU A 38 0.87 0.73 -1.82
CA LEU A 38 0.65 -0.72 -1.88
C LEU A 38 0.62 -1.23 -3.32
N GLU A 39 0.03 -0.47 -4.24
CA GLU A 39 0.06 -0.82 -5.66
C GLU A 39 1.48 -0.76 -6.23
N ALA A 40 2.27 0.24 -5.85
CA ALA A 40 3.67 0.33 -6.24
C ALA A 40 4.52 -0.83 -5.68
N LEU A 41 4.26 -1.27 -4.45
CA LEU A 41 4.88 -2.46 -3.87
C LEU A 41 4.46 -3.75 -4.58
N ALA A 42 3.19 -3.89 -4.96
CA ALA A 42 2.72 -5.02 -5.74
C ALA A 42 3.35 -5.04 -7.14
N TYR A 43 3.58 -3.88 -7.75
CA TYR A 43 4.22 -3.79 -9.06
C TYR A 43 5.65 -4.33 -9.08
N ASN A 44 6.38 -4.27 -7.96
CA ASN A 44 7.69 -4.94 -7.87
C ASN A 44 7.59 -6.45 -8.11
N LEU A 45 6.42 -7.03 -7.91
CA LEU A 45 6.15 -8.47 -7.99
C LEU A 45 5.38 -8.85 -9.26
N VAL A 46 5.20 -7.94 -10.21
CA VAL A 46 4.36 -8.14 -11.40
C VAL A 46 4.77 -9.35 -12.27
N GLY A 47 6.02 -9.80 -12.16
CA GLY A 47 6.51 -11.00 -12.86
C GLY A 47 6.20 -12.32 -12.14
N PHE A 48 5.57 -12.31 -10.95
CA PHE A 48 5.18 -13.51 -10.22
C PHE A 48 3.70 -13.81 -10.48
N GLU A 49 3.43 -14.31 -11.67
CA GLU A 49 2.08 -14.66 -12.09
C GLU A 49 1.53 -15.87 -11.31
N ASP A 50 0.23 -16.10 -11.39
CA ASP A 50 -0.51 -17.18 -10.70
C ASP A 50 -0.46 -17.16 -9.17
N ARG A 51 0.03 -16.07 -8.58
CA ARG A 51 0.13 -15.86 -7.13
C ARG A 51 -0.71 -14.68 -6.67
N ILE A 52 -1.02 -14.70 -5.37
CA ILE A 52 -1.58 -13.51 -4.70
C ILE A 52 -0.42 -12.60 -4.32
N LEU A 53 -0.35 -11.42 -4.90
CA LEU A 53 0.61 -10.40 -4.55
C LEU A 53 0.05 -9.59 -3.38
N CYS A 54 0.73 -9.68 -2.24
CA CYS A 54 0.27 -9.18 -0.96
C CYS A 54 1.26 -8.17 -0.38
N PRO A 55 1.26 -6.93 -0.85
CA PRO A 55 2.02 -5.86 -0.21
C PRO A 55 1.48 -5.61 1.20
N VAL A 56 2.39 -5.53 2.16
CA VAL A 56 2.11 -5.29 3.57
C VAL A 56 3.04 -4.21 4.11
N MET A 57 2.47 -3.18 4.70
CA MET A 57 3.23 -2.14 5.39
C MET A 57 2.86 -2.12 6.87
N ASN A 58 3.85 -1.98 7.74
CA ASN A 58 3.63 -1.99 9.19
C ASN A 58 2.79 -0.77 9.62
N ALA A 59 1.53 -1.02 9.99
CA ALA A 59 0.62 0.00 10.52
C ALA A 59 0.67 0.12 12.06
N ARG A 60 1.64 -0.57 12.71
CA ARG A 60 1.83 -0.70 14.15
C ARG A 60 0.68 -1.43 14.87
N ARG A 61 0.88 -1.78 16.15
CA ARG A 61 -0.12 -2.44 17.03
C ARG A 61 -0.69 -3.74 16.41
N GLY A 62 0.16 -4.56 15.79
CA GLY A 62 -0.26 -5.85 15.18
C GLY A 62 -1.11 -5.70 13.92
N GLN A 63 -1.14 -4.51 13.32
CA GLN A 63 -1.86 -4.23 12.09
C GLN A 63 -0.92 -3.93 10.93
N VAL A 64 -1.41 -4.18 9.72
CA VAL A 64 -0.74 -3.83 8.48
C VAL A 64 -1.66 -3.01 7.58
N TYR A 65 -1.07 -2.11 6.81
CA TYR A 65 -1.72 -1.62 5.59
C TYR A 65 -1.52 -2.68 4.51
N ASN A 66 -2.58 -3.02 3.82
CA ASN A 66 -2.60 -4.08 2.84
C ASN A 66 -3.58 -3.78 1.71
N ALA A 67 -3.29 -4.34 0.56
CA ALA A 67 -4.22 -4.60 -0.53
C ALA A 67 -3.76 -5.89 -1.21
N LEU A 68 -4.64 -6.58 -1.91
CA LEU A 68 -4.33 -7.80 -2.64
C LEU A 68 -4.40 -7.54 -4.14
N PHE A 69 -3.50 -8.18 -4.86
CA PHE A 69 -3.40 -8.07 -6.31
C PHE A 69 -3.07 -9.43 -6.93
N GLU A 70 -3.31 -9.52 -8.22
CA GLU A 70 -2.81 -10.56 -9.12
C GLU A 70 -2.04 -9.91 -10.26
N ALA A 71 -1.14 -10.67 -10.89
CA ALA A 71 -0.46 -10.27 -12.10
C ALA A 71 -0.78 -11.24 -13.23
N HIS A 72 -1.01 -10.71 -14.42
CA HIS A 72 -1.18 -11.47 -15.65
C HIS A 72 -0.63 -10.65 -16.82
N ASP A 73 0.22 -11.26 -17.65
CA ASP A 73 0.89 -10.60 -18.78
C ASP A 73 1.50 -9.23 -18.41
N GLY A 74 2.22 -9.18 -17.30
CA GLY A 74 2.87 -7.96 -16.81
C GLY A 74 1.90 -6.86 -16.35
N THR A 75 0.61 -7.15 -16.21
CA THR A 75 -0.42 -6.22 -15.76
C THR A 75 -0.92 -6.60 -14.38
N LEU A 76 -1.01 -5.60 -13.48
CA LEU A 76 -1.62 -5.78 -12.17
C LEU A 76 -3.13 -5.64 -12.24
N THR A 77 -3.82 -6.59 -11.62
CA THR A 77 -5.26 -6.52 -11.27
C THR A 77 -5.41 -6.38 -9.77
N ARG A 78 -6.09 -5.35 -9.32
CA ARG A 78 -6.39 -5.12 -7.91
C ARG A 78 -7.57 -5.99 -7.47
N LEU A 79 -7.40 -6.77 -6.39
CA LEU A 79 -8.43 -7.65 -5.82
C LEU A 79 -9.14 -6.98 -4.64
N THR A 80 -8.43 -6.18 -3.83
CA THR A 80 -9.00 -5.48 -2.68
C THR A 80 -8.58 -4.02 -2.63
N PRO A 81 -9.38 -3.12 -2.03
CA PRO A 81 -8.96 -1.74 -1.79
C PRO A 81 -7.78 -1.67 -0.80
N ASP A 82 -7.09 -0.53 -0.78
CA ASP A 82 -6.12 -0.23 0.28
C ASP A 82 -6.85 -0.17 1.62
N ARG A 83 -6.36 -0.90 2.61
CA ARG A 83 -7.02 -1.06 3.91
C ARG A 83 -6.02 -1.24 5.05
N ALA A 84 -6.49 -1.07 6.28
CA ALA A 84 -5.75 -1.38 7.50
C ALA A 84 -6.47 -2.52 8.23
N LEU A 85 -5.76 -3.62 8.54
CA LEU A 85 -6.34 -4.77 9.22
C LEU A 85 -5.28 -5.45 10.11
N SER A 86 -5.73 -6.31 11.03
CA SER A 86 -4.81 -7.14 11.80
C SER A 86 -4.18 -8.20 10.92
N VAL A 87 -2.96 -8.63 11.27
CA VAL A 87 -2.29 -9.73 10.54
C VAL A 87 -3.10 -11.02 10.63
N THR A 88 -3.80 -11.26 11.76
CA THR A 88 -4.68 -12.42 11.93
C THR A 88 -5.90 -12.37 11.02
N ALA A 89 -6.49 -11.19 10.80
CA ALA A 89 -7.60 -11.04 9.86
C ALA A 89 -7.13 -11.24 8.40
N LEU A 90 -5.93 -10.75 8.07
CA LEU A 90 -5.33 -10.99 6.75
C LEU A 90 -5.08 -12.48 6.51
N GLU A 91 -4.51 -13.18 7.51
CA GLU A 91 -4.30 -14.63 7.44
C GLU A 91 -5.61 -15.39 7.21
N ALA A 92 -6.64 -15.09 8.00
CA ALA A 92 -7.94 -15.75 7.88
C ALA A 92 -8.57 -15.55 6.49
N GLU A 93 -8.48 -14.35 5.92
CA GLU A 93 -8.96 -14.07 4.56
C GLU A 93 -8.17 -14.85 3.51
N LEU A 94 -6.84 -14.80 3.57
CA LEU A 94 -5.98 -15.51 2.61
C LEU A 94 -6.23 -17.03 2.66
N ARG A 95 -6.38 -17.59 3.85
CA ARG A 95 -6.64 -19.02 4.08
C ARG A 95 -8.02 -19.46 3.59
N THR A 96 -9.03 -18.58 3.64
CA THR A 96 -10.41 -18.95 3.27
C THR A 96 -10.76 -18.56 1.83
N VAL A 97 -10.46 -17.33 1.42
CA VAL A 97 -10.85 -16.80 0.11
C VAL A 97 -9.86 -17.22 -0.99
N TYR A 98 -8.58 -17.31 -0.63
CA TYR A 98 -7.50 -17.61 -1.58
C TYR A 98 -6.81 -18.96 -1.25
N ALA A 99 -7.58 -19.90 -0.71
CA ALA A 99 -7.09 -21.22 -0.33
C ALA A 99 -6.32 -21.91 -1.47
N GLY A 100 -5.16 -22.48 -1.15
CA GLY A 100 -4.31 -23.19 -2.12
C GLY A 100 -3.49 -22.29 -3.04
N ARG A 101 -3.62 -20.96 -2.96
CA ARG A 101 -2.80 -20.02 -3.74
C ARG A 101 -1.51 -19.68 -2.97
N GLU A 102 -0.40 -19.59 -3.69
CA GLU A 102 0.82 -19.01 -3.12
C GLU A 102 0.68 -17.50 -2.92
N VAL A 103 1.24 -17.00 -1.82
CA VAL A 103 1.16 -15.57 -1.45
C VAL A 103 2.56 -14.96 -1.45
N MET A 104 2.77 -13.95 -2.28
CA MET A 104 4.03 -13.19 -2.34
C MET A 104 3.90 -11.92 -1.50
N LEU A 105 4.60 -11.89 -0.36
CA LEU A 105 4.64 -10.73 0.52
C LEU A 105 5.69 -9.71 0.05
N SER A 106 5.41 -8.40 0.17
CA SER A 106 6.38 -7.32 -0.01
C SER A 106 6.10 -6.17 0.96
N GLY A 107 7.02 -5.22 1.09
CA GLY A 107 6.87 -4.09 2.00
C GLY A 107 7.58 -4.28 3.34
N ASP A 108 7.60 -3.22 4.16
CA ASP A 108 8.25 -3.20 5.48
C ASP A 108 7.52 -4.02 6.55
N GLY A 109 6.30 -4.45 6.27
CA GLY A 109 5.55 -5.42 7.08
C GLY A 109 5.87 -6.89 6.77
N TYR A 110 6.77 -7.18 5.82
CA TYR A 110 7.09 -8.54 5.38
C TYR A 110 7.46 -9.48 6.55
N ASP A 111 8.48 -9.14 7.32
CA ASP A 111 8.98 -10.02 8.38
C ASP A 111 7.95 -10.20 9.50
N LEU A 112 7.27 -9.12 9.89
CA LEU A 112 6.18 -9.16 10.86
C LEU A 112 5.06 -10.12 10.42
N THR A 113 4.63 -10.00 9.17
CA THR A 113 3.52 -10.82 8.64
C THR A 113 3.93 -12.27 8.49
N LYS A 114 5.12 -12.53 7.95
CA LYS A 114 5.64 -13.89 7.79
C LYS A 114 5.81 -14.59 9.14
N GLN A 115 6.35 -13.92 10.15
CA GLN A 115 6.49 -14.48 11.49
C GLN A 115 5.11 -14.81 12.10
N ALA A 116 4.14 -13.89 11.97
CA ALA A 116 2.79 -14.13 12.50
C ALA A 116 2.11 -15.33 11.81
N PHE A 117 2.33 -15.55 10.50
CA PHE A 117 1.79 -16.72 9.82
C PHE A 117 2.43 -18.02 10.33
N LEU A 118 3.73 -18.01 10.65
CA LEU A 118 4.41 -19.14 11.29
C LEU A 118 3.86 -19.41 12.69
N ASP A 119 3.69 -18.37 13.50
CA ASP A 119 3.16 -18.47 14.86
C ASP A 119 1.71 -19.01 14.88
N LEU A 120 0.92 -18.69 13.87
CA LEU A 120 -0.44 -19.20 13.68
C LEU A 120 -0.48 -20.60 13.07
N THR A 121 0.67 -21.19 12.74
CA THR A 121 0.76 -22.46 12.01
C THR A 121 -0.10 -22.44 10.73
N SER A 122 -0.06 -21.30 10.04
CA SER A 122 -0.89 -21.07 8.86
C SER A 122 -0.51 -22.00 7.69
N PRO A 123 -1.47 -22.60 6.99
CA PRO A 123 -1.21 -23.43 5.81
C PRO A 123 -0.87 -22.59 4.56
N ILE A 124 -0.83 -21.26 4.66
CA ILE A 124 -0.54 -20.39 3.53
C ILE A 124 0.92 -20.55 3.10
N VAL A 125 1.12 -20.91 1.84
CA VAL A 125 2.45 -21.01 1.24
C VAL A 125 2.93 -19.59 0.88
N CYS A 126 3.95 -19.11 1.62
CA CYS A 126 4.59 -17.85 1.37
C CYS A 126 6.04 -18.06 0.89
N PRO A 127 6.29 -18.18 -0.41
CA PRO A 127 7.65 -18.22 -0.94
C PRO A 127 8.45 -16.99 -0.52
N GLY A 128 9.75 -17.12 -0.38
CA GLY A 128 10.61 -15.99 -0.04
C GLY A 128 10.67 -14.96 -1.15
N THR A 129 10.29 -13.73 -0.86
CA THR A 129 10.47 -12.61 -1.80
C THR A 129 11.92 -12.10 -1.76
N PRO A 130 12.61 -11.95 -2.89
CA PRO A 130 13.93 -11.33 -2.94
C PRO A 130 13.94 -9.96 -2.23
N VAL A 131 14.98 -9.70 -1.45
CA VAL A 131 15.06 -8.47 -0.62
C VAL A 131 14.90 -7.20 -1.46
N ALA A 132 15.48 -7.18 -2.67
CA ALA A 132 15.39 -6.03 -3.59
C ALA A 132 13.95 -5.69 -4.01
N LEU A 133 13.03 -6.65 -3.95
CA LEU A 133 11.61 -6.47 -4.34
C LEU A 133 10.69 -6.13 -3.16
N ARG A 134 11.23 -6.13 -1.93
CA ARG A 134 10.44 -5.83 -0.72
C ARG A 134 10.31 -4.34 -0.44
N ALA A 135 11.26 -3.52 -0.92
CA ALA A 135 11.26 -2.08 -0.66
C ALA A 135 10.43 -1.31 -1.69
N GLN A 136 9.99 -0.12 -1.32
CA GLN A 136 9.36 0.81 -2.24
C GLN A 136 10.34 1.19 -3.36
N SER A 137 9.82 1.29 -4.59
CA SER A 137 10.59 1.60 -5.79
C SER A 137 10.03 2.82 -6.50
N GLY A 138 10.86 3.82 -6.76
CA GLY A 138 10.50 4.96 -7.61
C GLY A 138 10.17 4.55 -9.04
N TYR A 139 10.79 3.48 -9.54
CA TYR A 139 10.47 2.90 -10.84
C TYR A 139 9.02 2.40 -10.89
N SER A 140 8.59 1.63 -9.88
CA SER A 140 7.22 1.10 -9.81
C SER A 140 6.17 2.22 -9.71
N VAL A 141 6.47 3.27 -8.93
CA VAL A 141 5.62 4.47 -8.87
C VAL A 141 5.53 5.14 -10.25
N ALA A 142 6.65 5.27 -10.97
CA ALA A 142 6.69 5.88 -12.30
C ALA A 142 5.89 5.07 -13.33
N MET A 143 6.01 3.74 -13.32
CA MET A 143 5.30 2.85 -14.26
C MET A 143 3.78 2.91 -14.05
N ILE A 144 3.32 2.84 -12.80
CA ILE A 144 1.90 2.99 -12.48
C ILE A 144 1.43 4.42 -12.80
N GLY A 145 2.23 5.44 -12.47
CA GLY A 145 1.93 6.83 -12.81
C GLY A 145 1.79 7.05 -14.31
N GLN A 146 2.62 6.41 -15.13
CA GLN A 146 2.51 6.48 -16.58
C GLN A 146 1.21 5.82 -17.09
N LYS A 147 0.83 4.67 -16.52
CA LYS A 147 -0.44 4.01 -16.82
C LYS A 147 -1.61 4.93 -16.48
N MET A 148 -1.64 5.48 -15.27
CA MET A 148 -2.67 6.42 -14.81
C MET A 148 -2.78 7.64 -15.72
N TYR A 149 -1.64 8.18 -16.17
CA TYR A 149 -1.60 9.30 -17.11
C TYR A 149 -2.26 8.96 -18.44
N LYS A 150 -1.93 7.80 -19.03
CA LYS A 150 -2.53 7.32 -20.28
C LYS A 150 -4.05 7.10 -20.16
N GLU A 151 -4.52 6.77 -18.97
CA GLU A 151 -5.94 6.59 -18.65
C GLU A 151 -6.65 7.92 -18.29
N GLY A 152 -5.95 9.05 -18.36
CA GLY A 152 -6.51 10.37 -18.01
C GLY A 152 -6.72 10.60 -16.50
N ARG A 153 -6.20 9.73 -15.65
CA ARG A 153 -6.30 9.81 -14.17
C ARG A 153 -5.21 10.73 -13.61
N THR A 154 -5.33 12.01 -13.89
CA THR A 154 -4.39 13.03 -13.43
C THR A 154 -5.09 14.10 -12.64
N VAL A 155 -4.32 14.83 -11.84
CA VAL A 155 -4.78 15.99 -11.08
C VAL A 155 -3.81 17.15 -11.28
N SER A 156 -4.24 18.37 -10.94
CA SER A 156 -3.36 19.52 -10.84
C SER A 156 -2.43 19.41 -9.63
N ASP A 157 -1.40 20.24 -9.57
CA ASP A 157 -0.54 20.35 -8.39
C ASP A 157 -1.35 20.78 -7.14
N SER A 158 -2.33 21.70 -7.29
CA SER A 158 -3.20 22.14 -6.19
C SER A 158 -4.08 21.00 -5.65
N ASP A 159 -4.58 20.13 -6.52
CA ASP A 159 -5.49 19.03 -6.17
C ASP A 159 -4.79 17.76 -5.71
N LEU A 160 -3.47 17.66 -5.91
CA LEU A 160 -2.69 16.52 -5.43
C LEU A 160 -2.77 16.43 -3.90
N LYS A 161 -3.31 15.34 -3.39
CA LYS A 161 -3.51 15.11 -1.95
C LYS A 161 -2.89 13.79 -1.51
N PRO A 162 -2.28 13.76 -0.31
CA PRO A 162 -1.93 12.50 0.35
C PRO A 162 -3.18 11.67 0.65
N PHE A 163 -3.01 10.36 0.60
CA PHE A 163 -4.04 9.40 0.97
C PHE A 163 -3.77 8.81 2.36
N TYR A 164 -4.74 8.97 3.27
CA TYR A 164 -4.62 8.48 4.64
C TYR A 164 -5.67 7.41 4.90
N LEU A 165 -5.21 6.18 5.19
CA LEU A 165 -6.09 5.10 5.64
C LEU A 165 -6.45 5.20 7.13
N ARG A 166 -5.71 6.00 7.88
CA ARG A 166 -5.93 6.22 9.32
C ARG A 166 -5.71 7.70 9.63
N LEU A 167 -6.44 8.18 10.61
CA LEU A 167 -6.18 9.49 11.20
C LEU A 167 -4.77 9.53 11.79
N SER A 168 -4.14 10.70 11.77
CA SER A 168 -2.86 10.90 12.47
C SER A 168 -3.00 10.57 13.96
N GLN A 169 -1.88 10.28 14.61
CA GLN A 169 -1.89 10.02 16.06
C GLN A 169 -2.47 11.20 16.82
N ALA A 170 -2.10 12.43 16.45
CA ALA A 170 -2.59 13.65 17.07
C ALA A 170 -4.12 13.84 16.90
N GLU A 171 -4.64 13.54 15.70
CA GLU A 171 -6.09 13.60 15.45
C GLU A 171 -6.86 12.55 16.26
N ARG A 172 -6.31 11.33 16.36
CA ARG A 172 -6.92 10.28 17.20
C ARG A 172 -6.93 10.66 18.67
N GLU A 173 -5.79 11.12 19.21
CA GLU A 173 -5.67 11.57 20.60
C GLU A 173 -6.58 12.77 20.88
N ARG A 174 -6.80 13.64 19.91
CA ARG A 174 -7.75 14.73 20.01
C ARG A 174 -9.18 14.21 20.10
N LEU A 175 -9.59 13.31 19.21
CA LEU A 175 -10.92 12.71 19.21
C LEU A 175 -11.19 11.90 20.47
N GLU A 176 -10.19 11.19 20.99
CA GLU A 176 -10.27 10.46 22.27
C GLU A 176 -10.48 11.42 23.47
N ARG A 177 -9.86 12.61 23.45
CA ARG A 177 -10.07 13.65 24.47
C ARG A 177 -11.46 14.32 24.36
N GLU A 178 -11.91 14.57 23.13
CA GLU A 178 -13.20 15.20 22.85
C GLU A 178 -14.39 14.24 23.08
N ASN A 179 -14.16 12.91 22.97
CA ASN A 179 -15.17 11.85 23.20
C ASN A 179 -14.63 10.71 24.07
N PRO A 180 -14.51 10.89 25.38
CA PRO A 180 -13.93 9.88 26.28
C PRO A 180 -14.75 8.57 26.42
N GLY A 181 -15.91 8.46 25.76
CA GLY A 181 -16.83 7.32 25.88
C GLY A 181 -17.21 6.65 24.55
N GLY A 182 -16.66 7.04 23.42
CA GLY A 182 -17.16 6.56 22.14
C GLY A 182 -16.15 6.45 21.06
N ILE A 183 -15.41 5.35 21.00
CA ILE A 183 -15.04 4.67 19.74
C ILE A 183 -14.44 3.31 20.13
N LYS A 184 -15.30 2.29 20.23
CA LYS A 184 -14.87 0.90 19.98
C LYS A 184 -14.97 0.72 18.46
N MET A 185 -13.83 0.71 17.77
CA MET A 185 -13.69 0.13 16.44
C MET A 185 -12.98 -1.21 16.56
#